data_702b8ae920f3f17274cc1a58d19bc95b
#
_entry.id   702b8ae920f3f17274cc1a58d19bc95b
#
_cell.length_a   1.000
_cell.length_b   1.000
_cell.length_c   1.000
_cell.angle_alpha   90.00
_cell.angle_beta   90.00
_cell.angle_gamma   90.00
#
_symmetry.space_group_name_H-M   'P 1'
#
loop_
_entity.id
_entity.type
_entity.pdbx_description
1 polymer ?
#
loop_
_entity_poly.entity_id
_entity_poly.type
_entity_poly.pdbx_seq_one_letter_code
_entity_poly.pdbx_strand_id
1 'polypeptide(L)'
;LSELMLEKAMTYSDLVEVKGNDKAFLTTKTRPEFEKINHSGHISLVDLFCGAGGITLGILEAAASLGKKVNVELAVDIDEKALNVYIDNFPAANAIHSDVLSIFESDIRSPLNAQEKKLQKTISNLDFLVGGPPCQGHSDLNNFSRRKDHKNALYFVMARAAKIFKPNFVIIENVPGAKHDKNNVFLNTANELKDIGYNVSFETINLFDIGVPQKRKRLILIASKANLVNINEIIELYKTQPKSVHWAIQDLMQLDSQDTLMDMPSKPSKDNLKRIDYLFKNNIYDLPNEQRPPCHQKGNHTYKSIYGRLHWDEPSQTITSGFYSMCMGRYVHPQLPRTLTAHEAARLQFFPDYFSFAEAKTRTSLATIIGNAVPPKLSFVLVHGILRLLNRGECK
;
A
#
# COMPACT_ATOMS: atom_id res chain seq x y z
N LEU A 1 -16.41 -42.60 -14.12
CA LEU A 1 -15.66 -41.78 -15.07
C LEU A 1 -15.95 -40.31 -14.79
N SER A 2 -15.05 -39.67 -14.08
CA SER A 2 -14.69 -38.27 -14.02
C SER A 2 -15.82 -37.24 -14.14
N GLU A 3 -16.50 -36.99 -13.07
CA GLU A 3 -16.93 -35.65 -12.71
C GLU A 3 -15.70 -34.87 -12.21
N LEU A 4 -14.91 -34.37 -13.15
CA LEU A 4 -14.04 -33.24 -12.88
C LEU A 4 -14.98 -32.07 -12.57
N MET A 5 -14.98 -31.66 -11.31
CA MET A 5 -15.59 -30.43 -10.87
C MET A 5 -15.13 -29.30 -11.81
N LEU A 6 -16.04 -28.81 -12.63
CA LEU A 6 -15.97 -27.49 -13.22
C LEU A 6 -15.90 -26.51 -12.02
N GLU A 7 -14.71 -26.06 -11.66
CA GLU A 7 -14.55 -24.87 -10.83
C GLU A 7 -15.34 -23.77 -11.52
N LYS A 8 -16.44 -23.37 -10.91
CA LYS A 8 -17.32 -22.33 -11.39
C LYS A 8 -16.46 -21.09 -11.65
N ALA A 9 -16.27 -20.75 -12.92
CA ALA A 9 -15.73 -19.45 -13.27
C ALA A 9 -16.55 -18.40 -12.53
N MET A 10 -15.91 -17.58 -11.70
CA MET A 10 -16.57 -16.54 -10.92
C MET A 10 -17.42 -15.68 -11.86
N THR A 11 -18.72 -15.65 -11.67
CA THR A 11 -19.65 -14.96 -12.55
C THR A 11 -19.57 -13.44 -12.34
N TYR A 12 -20.19 -12.66 -13.20
CA TYR A 12 -20.32 -11.20 -13.01
C TYR A 12 -21.00 -10.87 -11.66
N SER A 13 -21.93 -11.73 -11.19
CA SER A 13 -22.57 -11.58 -9.87
C SER A 13 -21.59 -11.73 -8.71
N ASP A 14 -20.62 -12.64 -8.80
CA ASP A 14 -19.59 -12.83 -7.77
C ASP A 14 -18.64 -11.61 -7.68
N LEU A 15 -18.40 -10.93 -8.82
CA LEU A 15 -17.67 -9.64 -8.85
C LEU A 15 -18.47 -8.50 -8.21
N VAL A 16 -19.78 -8.49 -8.39
CA VAL A 16 -20.67 -7.51 -7.74
C VAL A 16 -20.67 -7.74 -6.23
N GLU A 17 -20.65 -9.00 -5.79
CA GLU A 17 -20.55 -9.36 -4.38
C GLU A 17 -19.21 -8.91 -3.77
N VAL A 18 -18.08 -9.17 -4.43
CA VAL A 18 -16.75 -8.69 -4.01
C VAL A 18 -16.68 -7.15 -3.96
N LYS A 19 -17.31 -6.45 -4.89
CA LYS A 19 -17.40 -4.97 -4.90
C LYS A 19 -18.37 -4.44 -3.82
N GLY A 20 -19.43 -5.18 -3.52
CA GLY A 20 -20.44 -4.81 -2.53
C GLY A 20 -19.95 -4.88 -1.08
N ASN A 21 -18.92 -5.69 -0.82
CA ASN A 21 -18.44 -5.97 0.55
C ASN A 21 -17.40 -4.99 1.10
N ASP A 22 -17.00 -3.96 0.35
CA ASP A 22 -15.95 -3.01 0.77
C ASP A 22 -16.25 -2.34 2.13
N LYS A 23 -17.51 -1.96 2.41
CA LYS A 23 -17.85 -1.35 3.70
C LYS A 23 -17.83 -2.39 4.83
N ALA A 24 -18.35 -3.58 4.57
CA ALA A 24 -18.31 -4.68 5.53
C ALA A 24 -16.86 -5.05 5.87
N PHE A 25 -15.99 -5.15 4.86
CA PHE A 25 -14.55 -5.35 5.07
C PHE A 25 -13.96 -4.28 6.00
N LEU A 26 -14.16 -2.99 5.69
CA LEU A 26 -13.61 -1.89 6.50
C LEU A 26 -14.12 -1.90 7.95
N THR A 27 -15.38 -2.26 8.18
CA THR A 27 -16.00 -2.22 9.51
C THR A 27 -15.90 -3.53 10.29
N THR A 28 -15.29 -4.57 9.70
CA THR A 28 -15.09 -5.85 10.37
C THR A 28 -14.09 -5.70 11.52
N LYS A 29 -14.53 -6.07 12.73
CA LYS A 29 -13.73 -5.99 13.97
C LYS A 29 -13.02 -7.28 14.32
N THR A 30 -13.43 -8.40 13.73
CA THR A 30 -12.85 -9.71 13.99
C THR A 30 -11.97 -10.11 12.80
N ARG A 31 -10.69 -10.37 13.07
CA ARG A 31 -9.74 -10.83 12.05
C ARG A 31 -10.20 -12.18 11.49
N PRO A 32 -10.27 -12.35 10.15
CA PRO A 32 -10.52 -13.65 9.54
C PRO A 32 -9.42 -14.66 9.93
N GLU A 33 -9.81 -15.91 10.15
CA GLU A 33 -8.86 -17.00 10.45
C GLU A 33 -8.26 -17.53 9.13
N PHE A 34 -7.39 -16.74 8.50
CA PHE A 34 -6.74 -17.08 7.23
C PHE A 34 -6.05 -18.46 7.26
N GLU A 35 -5.61 -18.89 8.44
CA GLU A 35 -4.91 -20.16 8.66
C GLU A 35 -5.85 -21.38 8.62
N LYS A 36 -7.17 -21.18 8.86
CA LYS A 36 -8.19 -22.22 8.93
C LYS A 36 -9.07 -22.36 7.70
N ILE A 37 -8.84 -21.56 6.66
CA ILE A 37 -9.59 -21.66 5.42
C ILE A 37 -9.37 -23.04 4.82
N ASN A 38 -10.45 -23.73 4.39
CA ASN A 38 -10.35 -24.98 3.64
C ASN A 38 -9.67 -24.73 2.30
N HIS A 39 -8.49 -25.28 2.10
CA HIS A 39 -7.58 -24.87 1.03
C HIS A 39 -7.74 -25.69 -0.24
N SER A 40 -7.98 -25.01 -1.37
CA SER A 40 -7.79 -25.58 -2.71
C SER A 40 -6.36 -25.41 -3.26
N GLY A 41 -5.45 -24.82 -2.47
CA GLY A 41 -4.05 -24.60 -2.84
C GLY A 41 -3.35 -23.56 -1.97
N HIS A 42 -2.05 -23.42 -2.19
CA HIS A 42 -1.20 -22.49 -1.47
C HIS A 42 -0.62 -21.45 -2.43
N ILE A 43 -0.38 -20.26 -1.91
CA ILE A 43 0.33 -19.16 -2.57
C ILE A 43 1.54 -18.84 -1.71
N SER A 44 2.74 -18.87 -2.29
CA SER A 44 3.97 -18.48 -1.62
C SER A 44 4.30 -17.01 -1.90
N LEU A 45 4.61 -16.26 -0.85
CA LEU A 45 4.82 -14.81 -0.89
C LEU A 45 6.15 -14.41 -0.26
N VAL A 46 6.88 -13.53 -0.92
CA VAL A 46 7.97 -12.73 -0.33
C VAL A 46 7.59 -11.25 -0.43
N ASP A 47 7.62 -10.54 0.70
CA ASP A 47 7.28 -9.10 0.81
C ASP A 47 8.51 -8.32 1.27
N LEU A 48 9.15 -7.59 0.36
CA LEU A 48 10.30 -6.73 0.65
C LEU A 48 9.83 -5.28 0.82
N PHE A 49 10.39 -4.58 1.80
CA PHE A 49 9.88 -3.27 2.23
C PHE A 49 8.44 -3.36 2.74
N CYS A 50 8.16 -4.40 3.53
CA CYS A 50 6.81 -4.81 3.87
C CYS A 50 6.04 -3.80 4.74
N GLY A 51 6.74 -2.88 5.43
CA GLY A 51 6.12 -1.93 6.34
C GLY A 51 5.24 -2.63 7.38
N ALA A 52 4.02 -2.14 7.56
CA ALA A 52 3.03 -2.78 8.42
C ALA A 52 2.21 -3.89 7.71
N GLY A 53 2.50 -4.21 6.44
CA GLY A 53 1.86 -5.32 5.74
C GLY A 53 0.59 -4.98 4.96
N GLY A 54 0.43 -3.75 4.51
CA GLY A 54 -0.73 -3.39 3.68
C GLY A 54 -0.82 -4.22 2.39
N ILE A 55 0.32 -4.49 1.73
CA ILE A 55 0.37 -5.35 0.53
C ILE A 55 0.03 -6.79 0.92
N THR A 56 0.66 -7.33 1.94
CA THR A 56 0.41 -8.69 2.44
C THR A 56 -1.06 -8.89 2.81
N LEU A 57 -1.68 -7.94 3.51
CA LEU A 57 -3.10 -8.02 3.89
C LEU A 57 -4.01 -8.18 2.66
N GLY A 58 -3.83 -7.35 1.64
CA GLY A 58 -4.64 -7.45 0.43
C GLY A 58 -4.43 -8.76 -0.34
N ILE A 59 -3.22 -9.34 -0.31
CA ILE A 59 -2.93 -10.64 -0.91
C ILE A 59 -3.62 -11.78 -0.13
N LEU A 60 -3.58 -11.73 1.21
CA LEU A 60 -4.28 -12.70 2.07
C LEU A 60 -5.78 -12.68 1.80
N GLU A 61 -6.40 -11.52 1.74
CA GLU A 61 -7.81 -11.36 1.43
C GLU A 61 -8.16 -11.86 0.01
N ALA A 62 -7.32 -11.55 -0.98
CA ALA A 62 -7.49 -12.03 -2.35
C ALA A 62 -7.41 -13.57 -2.44
N ALA A 63 -6.45 -14.17 -1.76
CA ALA A 63 -6.28 -15.61 -1.72
C ALA A 63 -7.45 -16.28 -0.98
N ALA A 64 -7.84 -15.73 0.17
CA ALA A 64 -8.93 -16.23 0.99
C ALA A 64 -10.27 -16.24 0.23
N SER A 65 -10.56 -15.20 -0.54
CA SER A 65 -11.76 -15.12 -1.38
C SER A 65 -11.83 -16.20 -2.48
N LEU A 66 -10.67 -16.80 -2.81
CA LEU A 66 -10.52 -17.91 -3.78
C LEU A 66 -10.26 -19.25 -3.09
N GLY A 67 -10.46 -19.35 -1.78
CA GLY A 67 -10.22 -20.57 -1.02
C GLY A 67 -8.75 -21.00 -1.00
N LYS A 68 -7.80 -20.07 -1.13
CA LYS A 68 -6.35 -20.36 -1.12
C LYS A 68 -5.71 -19.84 0.16
N LYS A 69 -4.66 -20.53 0.63
CA LYS A 69 -3.83 -20.10 1.75
C LYS A 69 -2.60 -19.35 1.24
N VAL A 70 -2.14 -18.34 1.97
CA VAL A 70 -0.86 -17.66 1.70
C VAL A 70 0.16 -18.08 2.75
N ASN A 71 1.34 -18.51 2.28
CA ASN A 71 2.52 -18.69 3.11
C ASN A 71 3.47 -17.52 2.84
N VAL A 72 3.69 -16.69 3.86
CA VAL A 72 4.68 -15.62 3.80
C VAL A 72 6.05 -16.22 4.14
N GLU A 73 6.80 -16.57 3.09
CA GLU A 73 8.11 -17.22 3.21
C GLU A 73 9.18 -16.27 3.74
N LEU A 74 9.05 -14.99 3.45
CA LEU A 74 9.94 -13.94 3.92
C LEU A 74 9.25 -12.57 3.84
N ALA A 75 9.31 -11.81 4.93
CA ALA A 75 8.97 -10.39 4.97
C ALA A 75 10.14 -9.60 5.55
N VAL A 76 10.52 -8.47 4.95
CA VAL A 76 11.68 -7.68 5.39
C VAL A 76 11.33 -6.22 5.43
N ASP A 77 11.64 -5.56 6.55
CA ASP A 77 11.64 -4.11 6.66
C ASP A 77 12.76 -3.62 7.57
N ILE A 78 13.21 -2.38 7.35
CA ILE A 78 14.22 -1.71 8.17
C ILE A 78 13.58 -0.93 9.34
N ASP A 79 12.29 -0.62 9.26
CA ASP A 79 11.55 0.06 10.34
C ASP A 79 11.00 -0.97 11.32
N GLU A 80 11.70 -1.12 12.46
CA GLU A 80 11.33 -2.06 13.51
C GLU A 80 9.88 -1.86 14.01
N LYS A 81 9.39 -0.63 14.08
CA LYS A 81 8.04 -0.34 14.57
C LYS A 81 6.98 -0.77 13.58
N ALA A 82 7.23 -0.56 12.30
CA ALA A 82 6.33 -1.04 11.24
C ALA A 82 6.34 -2.57 11.21
N LEU A 83 7.52 -3.18 11.33
CA LEU A 83 7.66 -4.64 11.36
C LEU A 83 6.99 -5.27 12.58
N ASN A 84 7.02 -4.64 13.76
CA ASN A 84 6.30 -5.13 14.94
C ASN A 84 4.78 -5.14 14.72
N VAL A 85 4.25 -4.11 14.06
CA VAL A 85 2.83 -4.10 13.60
C VAL A 85 2.58 -5.23 12.58
N TYR A 86 3.51 -5.47 11.67
CA TYR A 86 3.43 -6.58 10.72
C TYR A 86 3.33 -7.92 11.43
N ILE A 87 4.24 -8.20 12.35
CA ILE A 87 4.30 -9.49 13.10
C ILE A 87 3.03 -9.70 13.93
N ASP A 88 2.48 -8.65 14.55
CA ASP A 88 1.23 -8.72 15.32
C ASP A 88 0.04 -9.16 14.45
N ASN A 89 -0.02 -8.67 13.21
CA ASN A 89 -1.10 -9.02 12.26
C ASN A 89 -0.84 -10.33 11.50
N PHE A 90 0.41 -10.74 11.31
CA PHE A 90 0.80 -11.90 10.52
C PHE A 90 1.77 -12.82 11.29
N PRO A 91 1.33 -13.44 12.41
CA PRO A 91 2.21 -14.21 13.32
C PRO A 91 2.82 -15.47 12.68
N ALA A 92 2.24 -15.96 11.59
CA ALA A 92 2.78 -17.10 10.83
C ALA A 92 3.84 -16.72 9.79
N ALA A 93 4.08 -15.41 9.59
CA ALA A 93 5.05 -14.95 8.62
C ALA A 93 6.49 -15.05 9.14
N ASN A 94 7.42 -15.39 8.24
CA ASN A 94 8.85 -15.29 8.53
C ASN A 94 9.30 -13.85 8.30
N ALA A 95 9.16 -12.97 9.32
CA ALA A 95 9.46 -11.55 9.25
C ALA A 95 10.82 -11.24 9.88
N ILE A 96 11.63 -10.45 9.18
CA ILE A 96 13.03 -10.14 9.57
C ILE A 96 13.23 -8.61 9.58
N HIS A 97 13.66 -8.08 10.73
CA HIS A 97 14.14 -6.72 10.85
C HIS A 97 15.55 -6.61 10.26
N SER A 98 15.67 -6.06 9.07
CA SER A 98 16.95 -5.94 8.37
C SER A 98 16.90 -4.90 7.26
N ASP A 99 18.05 -4.36 6.91
CA ASP A 99 18.22 -3.69 5.63
C ASP A 99 18.22 -4.73 4.52
N VAL A 100 17.33 -4.59 3.54
CA VAL A 100 17.25 -5.50 2.37
C VAL A 100 18.57 -5.59 1.62
N LEU A 101 19.39 -4.53 1.62
CA LEU A 101 20.71 -4.52 0.99
C LEU A 101 21.70 -5.45 1.68
N SER A 102 21.56 -5.71 2.98
CA SER A 102 22.40 -6.69 3.69
C SER A 102 22.05 -8.15 3.34
N ILE A 103 20.85 -8.37 2.80
CA ILE A 103 20.39 -9.69 2.36
C ILE A 103 20.72 -9.91 0.87
N PHE A 104 20.59 -8.86 0.05
CA PHE A 104 20.74 -8.87 -1.41
C PHE A 104 21.86 -7.92 -1.84
N GLU A 105 23.07 -8.14 -1.34
CA GLU A 105 24.23 -7.24 -1.50
C GLU A 105 24.79 -7.19 -2.92
N SER A 106 24.58 -8.24 -3.71
CA SER A 106 25.28 -8.42 -4.97
C SER A 106 24.62 -7.69 -6.14
N ASP A 107 25.45 -7.18 -7.05
CA ASP A 107 24.98 -6.69 -8.35
C ASP A 107 24.15 -7.77 -9.06
N ILE A 108 23.07 -7.36 -9.74
CA ILE A 108 22.15 -8.30 -10.42
C ILE A 108 22.88 -9.24 -11.39
N ARG A 109 23.97 -8.80 -12.01
CA ARG A 109 24.77 -9.58 -12.96
C ARG A 109 25.76 -10.53 -12.29
N SER A 110 26.07 -10.32 -11.01
CA SER A 110 26.99 -11.18 -10.27
C SER A 110 26.40 -12.58 -10.04
N PRO A 111 27.26 -13.64 -9.91
CA PRO A 111 26.83 -14.92 -9.42
C PRO A 111 26.18 -14.82 -8.04
N LEU A 112 25.33 -15.78 -7.69
CA LEU A 112 24.74 -15.84 -6.36
C LEU A 112 25.82 -16.14 -5.32
N ASN A 113 25.84 -15.37 -4.23
CA ASN A 113 26.70 -15.64 -3.07
C ASN A 113 26.17 -16.83 -2.25
N ALA A 114 26.88 -17.21 -1.19
CA ALA A 114 26.51 -18.38 -0.37
C ALA A 114 25.16 -18.20 0.36
N GLN A 115 24.89 -16.99 0.87
CA GLN A 115 23.64 -16.65 1.55
C GLN A 115 22.46 -16.69 0.57
N GLU A 116 22.59 -16.08 -0.60
CA GLU A 116 21.57 -16.07 -1.64
C GLU A 116 21.25 -17.48 -2.16
N LYS A 117 22.27 -18.34 -2.32
CA LYS A 117 22.09 -19.76 -2.67
C LYS A 117 21.32 -20.52 -1.58
N LYS A 118 21.56 -20.19 -0.30
CA LYS A 118 20.81 -20.78 0.82
C LYS A 118 19.34 -20.33 0.76
N LEU A 119 19.09 -19.03 0.61
CA LEU A 119 17.73 -18.50 0.46
C LEU A 119 17.00 -19.12 -0.72
N GLN A 120 17.63 -19.25 -1.88
CA GLN A 120 17.05 -19.87 -3.07
C GLN A 120 16.65 -21.33 -2.84
N LYS A 121 17.41 -22.09 -2.01
CA LYS A 121 17.07 -23.46 -1.66
C LYS A 121 15.93 -23.54 -0.67
N THR A 122 15.85 -22.58 0.27
CA THR A 122 14.82 -22.55 1.30
C THR A 122 13.47 -22.09 0.73
N ILE A 123 13.49 -21.08 -0.14
CA ILE A 123 12.29 -20.51 -0.77
C ILE A 123 12.27 -20.97 -2.23
N SER A 124 11.62 -22.10 -2.47
CA SER A 124 11.44 -22.67 -3.80
C SER A 124 10.00 -22.47 -4.28
N ASN A 125 9.82 -22.38 -5.61
CA ASN A 125 8.49 -22.24 -6.23
C ASN A 125 7.70 -21.02 -5.72
N LEU A 126 8.35 -19.87 -5.64
CA LEU A 126 7.74 -18.64 -5.19
C LEU A 126 6.69 -18.14 -6.22
N ASP A 127 5.46 -17.87 -5.74
CA ASP A 127 4.42 -17.32 -6.61
C ASP A 127 4.55 -15.81 -6.76
N PHE A 128 4.64 -15.08 -5.64
CA PHE A 128 4.69 -13.63 -5.64
C PHE A 128 5.89 -13.08 -4.88
N LEU A 129 6.65 -12.23 -5.55
CA LEU A 129 7.60 -11.30 -4.94
C LEU A 129 6.99 -9.91 -5.03
N VAL A 130 6.75 -9.29 -3.88
CA VAL A 130 6.15 -7.95 -3.84
C VAL A 130 7.03 -6.98 -3.08
N GLY A 131 6.85 -5.69 -3.33
CA GLY A 131 7.53 -4.65 -2.55
C GLY A 131 7.27 -3.24 -3.03
N GLY A 132 7.46 -2.29 -2.09
CA GLY A 132 7.38 -0.86 -2.33
C GLY A 132 8.72 -0.18 -1.99
N PRO A 133 9.77 -0.30 -2.82
CA PRO A 133 11.05 0.32 -2.52
C PRO A 133 10.90 1.84 -2.37
N PRO A 134 11.50 2.47 -1.35
CA PRO A 134 11.32 3.89 -1.08
C PRO A 134 11.90 4.74 -2.20
N CYS A 135 11.08 5.66 -2.73
CA CYS A 135 11.49 6.70 -3.68
C CYS A 135 11.94 7.94 -2.91
N GLN A 136 13.07 7.89 -2.24
CA GLN A 136 13.60 9.04 -1.52
C GLN A 136 14.78 9.67 -2.26
N GLY A 137 14.58 10.94 -2.70
CA GLY A 137 15.65 11.89 -2.86
C GLY A 137 15.92 12.43 -4.24
N HIS A 138 15.23 13.50 -4.57
CA HIS A 138 15.83 14.58 -5.37
C HIS A 138 16.91 15.27 -4.54
N SER A 139 18.07 14.63 -4.28
CA SER A 139 19.22 15.32 -3.77
C SER A 139 20.27 15.44 -4.85
N ASP A 140 20.55 16.70 -5.25
CA ASP A 140 21.47 17.12 -6.31
C ASP A 140 22.96 16.92 -5.98
N LEU A 141 23.34 15.95 -5.17
CA LEU A 141 24.74 15.74 -4.79
C LEU A 141 25.28 14.41 -5.31
N ASN A 142 26.16 14.56 -6.33
CA ASN A 142 27.12 13.61 -6.89
C ASN A 142 26.69 12.74 -8.09
N ASN A 143 26.96 13.30 -9.26
CA ASN A 143 26.85 12.68 -10.59
C ASN A 143 27.92 11.61 -10.92
N PHE A 144 28.76 11.14 -10.00
CA PHE A 144 29.93 10.32 -10.36
C PHE A 144 29.85 8.82 -10.07
N SER A 145 28.77 8.33 -9.45
CA SER A 145 28.62 6.89 -9.22
C SER A 145 27.18 6.41 -9.39
N ARG A 146 26.68 6.38 -10.61
CA ARG A 146 25.29 5.96 -10.95
C ARG A 146 24.88 4.58 -10.41
N ARG A 147 25.81 3.75 -9.98
CA ARG A 147 25.60 2.43 -9.34
C ARG A 147 25.95 2.37 -7.86
N LYS A 148 26.50 3.44 -7.27
CA LYS A 148 26.95 3.51 -5.86
C LYS A 148 26.05 4.34 -4.98
N ASP A 149 24.94 4.89 -5.49
CA ASP A 149 23.97 5.57 -4.65
C ASP A 149 23.11 4.51 -3.97
N HIS A 150 23.19 4.44 -2.64
CA HIS A 150 22.44 3.52 -1.77
C HIS A 150 20.94 3.49 -2.10
N LYS A 151 20.38 4.60 -2.54
CA LYS A 151 18.96 4.74 -2.90
C LYS A 151 18.59 4.09 -4.23
N ASN A 152 19.47 4.13 -5.20
CA ASN A 152 19.29 3.44 -6.49
C ASN A 152 19.40 1.91 -6.30
N ALA A 153 20.23 1.48 -5.34
CA ALA A 153 20.39 0.07 -5.00
C ALA A 153 19.09 -0.58 -4.52
N LEU A 154 18.24 0.15 -3.79
CA LEU A 154 16.97 -0.38 -3.25
C LEU A 154 15.98 -0.85 -4.33
N TYR A 155 15.94 -0.19 -5.48
CA TYR A 155 15.14 -0.66 -6.62
C TYR A 155 15.70 -1.94 -7.25
N PHE A 156 17.02 -1.99 -7.41
CA PHE A 156 17.69 -3.16 -7.99
C PHE A 156 17.59 -4.39 -7.09
N VAL A 157 17.34 -4.23 -5.78
CA VAL A 157 17.03 -5.34 -4.86
C VAL A 157 15.86 -6.17 -5.37
N MET A 158 14.79 -5.54 -5.89
CA MET A 158 13.64 -6.28 -6.41
C MET A 158 14.01 -7.17 -7.59
N ALA A 159 14.84 -6.66 -8.52
CA ALA A 159 15.31 -7.45 -9.65
C ALA A 159 16.32 -8.55 -9.20
N ARG A 160 17.18 -8.24 -8.21
CA ARG A 160 18.10 -9.22 -7.61
C ARG A 160 17.35 -10.35 -6.92
N ALA A 161 16.36 -10.04 -6.11
CA ALA A 161 15.50 -11.00 -5.45
C ALA A 161 14.72 -11.86 -6.47
N ALA A 162 14.22 -11.24 -7.55
CA ALA A 162 13.58 -11.96 -8.65
C ALA A 162 14.52 -12.96 -9.34
N LYS A 163 15.80 -12.60 -9.54
CA LYS A 163 16.83 -13.52 -10.06
C LYS A 163 17.10 -14.70 -9.14
N ILE A 164 17.07 -14.47 -7.81
CA ILE A 164 17.34 -15.49 -6.79
C ILE A 164 16.15 -16.44 -6.68
N PHE A 165 14.96 -15.91 -6.38
CA PHE A 165 13.78 -16.72 -6.07
C PHE A 165 13.02 -17.20 -7.29
N LYS A 166 13.20 -16.55 -8.43
CA LYS A 166 12.49 -16.84 -9.68
C LYS A 166 10.97 -16.94 -9.48
N PRO A 167 10.31 -15.91 -8.88
CA PRO A 167 8.87 -15.94 -8.63
C PRO A 167 8.09 -16.03 -9.95
N ASN A 168 6.83 -16.49 -9.87
CA ASN A 168 5.94 -16.44 -11.03
C ASN A 168 5.56 -14.98 -11.38
N PHE A 169 5.37 -14.16 -10.35
CA PHE A 169 5.03 -12.74 -10.48
C PHE A 169 5.89 -11.86 -9.57
N VAL A 170 6.30 -10.70 -10.09
CA VAL A 170 6.90 -9.61 -9.31
C VAL A 170 5.95 -8.43 -9.37
N ILE A 171 5.59 -7.85 -8.23
CA ILE A 171 4.77 -6.63 -8.15
C ILE A 171 5.55 -5.56 -7.39
N ILE A 172 5.82 -4.43 -8.06
CA ILE A 172 6.49 -3.28 -7.46
C ILE A 172 5.53 -2.11 -7.43
N GLU A 173 5.28 -1.57 -6.22
CA GLU A 173 4.50 -0.34 -6.02
C GLU A 173 5.42 0.85 -5.83
N ASN A 174 5.04 2.00 -6.40
CA ASN A 174 5.74 3.26 -6.16
C ASN A 174 4.87 4.50 -6.43
N VAL A 175 5.44 5.68 -6.16
CA VAL A 175 4.83 6.95 -6.52
C VAL A 175 5.01 7.24 -8.02
N PRO A 176 4.08 7.96 -8.69
CA PRO A 176 4.17 8.25 -10.14
C PRO A 176 5.47 8.94 -10.54
N GLY A 177 6.04 9.76 -9.66
CA GLY A 177 7.30 10.47 -9.90
C GLY A 177 8.51 9.55 -10.15
N ALA A 178 8.46 8.30 -9.68
CA ALA A 178 9.53 7.31 -9.90
C ALA A 178 9.77 7.01 -11.40
N LYS A 179 8.74 7.15 -12.24
CA LYS A 179 8.86 6.98 -13.69
C LYS A 179 9.75 8.05 -14.35
N HIS A 180 9.84 9.23 -13.72
CA HIS A 180 10.57 10.38 -14.26
C HIS A 180 11.81 10.72 -13.41
N ASP A 181 12.28 9.76 -12.62
CA ASP A 181 13.52 9.92 -11.87
C ASP A 181 14.71 10.16 -12.83
N LYS A 182 15.56 11.16 -12.48
CA LYS A 182 16.73 11.56 -13.30
C LYS A 182 17.67 10.39 -13.62
N ASN A 183 17.73 9.39 -12.75
CA ASN A 183 18.57 8.20 -12.88
C ASN A 183 17.86 7.05 -13.62
N ASN A 184 16.58 7.22 -13.99
CA ASN A 184 15.74 6.19 -14.62
C ASN A 184 15.73 4.86 -13.86
N VAL A 185 15.83 4.89 -12.53
CA VAL A 185 16.01 3.67 -11.71
C VAL A 185 14.85 2.69 -11.86
N PHE A 186 13.63 3.22 -11.93
CA PHE A 186 12.44 2.40 -12.18
C PHE A 186 12.50 1.69 -13.54
N LEU A 187 12.82 2.44 -14.60
CA LEU A 187 12.92 1.88 -15.96
C LEU A 187 14.09 0.89 -16.09
N ASN A 188 15.21 1.16 -15.43
CA ASN A 188 16.35 0.25 -15.40
C ASN A 188 15.97 -1.05 -14.67
N THR A 189 15.23 -0.99 -13.56
CA THR A 189 14.73 -2.19 -12.87
C THR A 189 13.77 -2.99 -13.77
N ALA A 190 12.89 -2.31 -14.51
CA ALA A 190 12.02 -2.96 -15.49
C ALA A 190 12.81 -3.69 -16.59
N ASN A 191 13.89 -3.07 -17.07
CA ASN A 191 14.76 -3.68 -18.09
C ASN A 191 15.54 -4.87 -17.53
N GLU A 192 16.10 -4.77 -16.31
CA GLU A 192 16.78 -5.90 -15.67
C GLU A 192 15.82 -7.10 -15.46
N LEU A 193 14.54 -6.85 -15.12
CA LEU A 193 13.54 -7.91 -15.05
C LEU A 193 13.27 -8.55 -16.43
N LYS A 194 13.23 -7.76 -17.50
CA LYS A 194 13.12 -8.29 -18.87
C LYS A 194 14.34 -9.11 -19.27
N ASP A 195 15.54 -8.64 -18.94
CA ASP A 195 16.81 -9.33 -19.25
C ASP A 195 16.92 -10.69 -18.57
N ILE A 196 16.26 -10.89 -17.41
CA ILE A 196 16.17 -12.18 -16.74
C ILE A 196 14.92 -12.99 -17.12
N GLY A 197 14.21 -12.59 -18.18
CA GLY A 197 13.17 -13.39 -18.84
C GLY A 197 11.73 -13.12 -18.42
N TYR A 198 11.42 -11.98 -17.77
CA TYR A 198 10.05 -11.61 -17.44
C TYR A 198 9.38 -10.75 -18.52
N ASN A 199 8.09 -10.96 -18.71
CA ASN A 199 7.22 -10.03 -19.41
C ASN A 199 6.80 -8.91 -18.45
N VAL A 200 7.13 -7.65 -18.76
CA VAL A 200 6.97 -6.53 -17.83
C VAL A 200 5.97 -5.52 -18.36
N SER A 201 4.96 -5.20 -17.55
CA SER A 201 4.04 -4.10 -17.75
C SER A 201 4.10 -3.12 -16.56
N PHE A 202 3.78 -1.85 -16.79
CA PHE A 202 3.64 -0.88 -15.71
C PHE A 202 2.64 0.21 -16.07
N GLU A 203 1.84 0.64 -15.09
CA GLU A 203 0.81 1.65 -15.24
C GLU A 203 0.71 2.54 -14.01
N THR A 204 0.24 3.78 -14.21
CA THR A 204 -0.12 4.67 -13.11
C THR A 204 -1.62 4.61 -12.88
N ILE A 205 -2.03 4.11 -11.73
CA ILE A 205 -3.43 3.95 -11.37
C ILE A 205 -3.86 4.94 -10.29
N ASN A 206 -5.13 5.33 -10.36
CA ASN A 206 -5.80 6.10 -9.30
C ASN A 206 -6.54 5.13 -8.39
N LEU A 207 -6.22 5.11 -7.10
CA LEU A 207 -6.79 4.14 -6.19
C LEU A 207 -8.29 4.38 -5.91
N PHE A 208 -8.78 5.61 -6.10
CA PHE A 208 -10.22 5.86 -5.97
C PHE A 208 -11.06 5.18 -7.07
N ASP A 209 -10.47 4.84 -8.21
CA ASP A 209 -11.16 4.09 -9.28
C ASP A 209 -11.51 2.66 -8.86
N ILE A 210 -10.77 2.10 -7.90
CA ILE A 210 -10.99 0.76 -7.33
C ILE A 210 -11.62 0.80 -5.93
N GLY A 211 -12.17 1.93 -5.51
CA GLY A 211 -12.96 2.07 -4.29
C GLY A 211 -12.20 2.52 -3.04
N VAL A 212 -10.91 2.83 -3.12
CA VAL A 212 -10.19 3.46 -2.00
C VAL A 212 -10.70 4.89 -1.84
N PRO A 213 -11.16 5.33 -0.64
CA PRO A 213 -11.78 6.66 -0.44
C PRO A 213 -10.73 7.78 -0.40
N GLN A 214 -9.79 7.78 -1.35
CA GLN A 214 -8.62 8.64 -1.35
C GLN A 214 -8.11 8.91 -2.77
N LYS A 215 -7.87 10.17 -3.12
CA LYS A 215 -7.24 10.62 -4.38
C LYS A 215 -5.73 10.32 -4.32
N ARG A 216 -5.36 9.05 -4.50
CA ARG A 216 -3.99 8.55 -4.41
C ARG A 216 -3.59 7.86 -5.71
N LYS A 217 -2.53 8.35 -6.35
CA LYS A 217 -1.97 7.75 -7.56
C LYS A 217 -0.76 6.88 -7.22
N ARG A 218 -0.67 5.71 -7.87
CA ARG A 218 0.46 4.81 -7.70
C ARG A 218 0.93 4.25 -9.04
N LEU A 219 2.23 4.19 -9.20
CA LEU A 219 2.89 3.51 -10.30
C LEU A 219 3.06 2.04 -9.90
N ILE A 220 2.51 1.15 -10.70
CA ILE A 220 2.58 -0.28 -10.49
C ILE A 220 3.35 -0.92 -11.62
N LEU A 221 4.31 -1.78 -11.28
CA LEU A 221 4.98 -2.66 -12.23
C LEU A 221 4.61 -4.10 -11.88
N ILE A 222 4.22 -4.85 -12.91
CA ILE A 222 4.02 -6.29 -12.82
C ILE A 222 4.95 -6.95 -13.82
N ALA A 223 5.78 -7.88 -13.32
CA ALA A 223 6.59 -8.76 -14.13
C ALA A 223 6.10 -10.20 -13.97
N SER A 224 5.85 -10.89 -15.08
CA SER A 224 5.32 -12.26 -15.12
C SER A 224 6.23 -13.15 -15.95
N LYS A 225 6.48 -14.39 -15.50
CA LYS A 225 7.19 -15.41 -16.26
C LYS A 225 6.41 -15.92 -17.47
N ALA A 226 5.09 -15.92 -17.33
CA ALA A 226 4.19 -16.38 -18.37
C ALA A 226 3.86 -15.23 -19.34
N ASN A 227 2.60 -14.96 -19.58
CA ASN A 227 2.15 -13.91 -20.48
C ASN A 227 2.23 -12.52 -19.83
N LEU A 228 2.24 -11.48 -20.67
CA LEU A 228 2.15 -10.10 -20.22
C LEU A 228 0.82 -9.87 -19.47
N VAL A 229 0.89 -9.33 -18.26
CA VAL A 229 -0.29 -8.97 -17.48
C VAL A 229 -0.77 -7.58 -17.90
N ASN A 230 -2.01 -7.47 -18.36
CA ASN A 230 -2.62 -6.18 -18.67
C ASN A 230 -3.21 -5.55 -17.40
N ILE A 231 -2.47 -4.62 -16.81
CA ILE A 231 -2.88 -3.94 -15.56
C ILE A 231 -4.19 -3.17 -15.75
N ASN A 232 -4.36 -2.48 -16.89
CA ASN A 232 -5.56 -1.70 -17.15
C ASN A 232 -6.81 -2.58 -17.23
N GLU A 233 -6.70 -3.77 -17.82
CA GLU A 233 -7.79 -4.73 -17.86
C GLU A 233 -8.20 -5.17 -16.45
N ILE A 234 -7.23 -5.47 -15.59
CA ILE A 234 -7.51 -5.78 -14.19
C ILE A 234 -8.22 -4.60 -13.51
N ILE A 235 -7.72 -3.38 -13.66
CA ILE A 235 -8.32 -2.20 -13.01
C ILE A 235 -9.76 -1.96 -13.50
N GLU A 236 -10.02 -2.08 -14.79
CA GLU A 236 -11.40 -1.91 -15.33
C GLU A 236 -12.37 -2.96 -14.77
N LEU A 237 -11.93 -4.22 -14.54
CA LEU A 237 -12.77 -5.24 -13.91
C LEU A 237 -13.21 -4.85 -12.48
N TYR A 238 -12.37 -4.14 -11.73
CA TYR A 238 -12.64 -3.73 -10.34
C TYR A 238 -13.09 -2.28 -10.20
N LYS A 239 -13.25 -1.58 -11.31
CA LYS A 239 -13.68 -0.18 -11.29
C LYS A 239 -15.02 -0.01 -10.59
N THR A 240 -15.11 1.00 -9.74
CA THR A 240 -16.31 1.34 -8.98
C THR A 240 -16.48 2.85 -8.90
N GLN A 241 -17.66 3.30 -8.49
CA GLN A 241 -17.86 4.71 -8.18
C GLN A 241 -16.93 5.14 -7.02
N PRO A 242 -16.31 6.32 -7.10
CA PRO A 242 -15.46 6.85 -6.03
C PRO A 242 -16.17 6.83 -4.68
N LYS A 243 -15.49 6.35 -3.65
CA LYS A 243 -16.01 6.36 -2.28
C LYS A 243 -15.60 7.66 -1.59
N SER A 244 -16.54 8.26 -0.88
CA SER A 244 -16.33 9.54 -0.18
C SER A 244 -15.72 9.34 1.22
N VAL A 245 -15.26 10.44 1.82
CA VAL A 245 -14.85 10.48 3.23
C VAL A 245 -16.01 10.05 4.13
N HIS A 246 -17.24 10.54 3.85
CA HIS A 246 -18.46 10.16 4.58
C HIS A 246 -18.65 8.64 4.60
N TRP A 247 -18.58 8.02 3.42
CA TRP A 247 -18.72 6.56 3.30
C TRP A 247 -17.69 5.81 4.18
N ALA A 248 -16.46 6.33 4.28
CA ALA A 248 -15.37 5.65 4.99
C ALA A 248 -15.45 5.77 6.52
N ILE A 249 -15.76 6.97 7.05
CA ILE A 249 -15.53 7.30 8.47
C ILE A 249 -16.74 7.84 9.23
N GLN A 250 -17.93 7.95 8.62
CA GLN A 250 -19.10 8.51 9.31
C GLN A 250 -19.45 7.77 10.61
N ASP A 251 -19.39 6.45 10.58
CA ASP A 251 -19.69 5.59 11.72
C ASP A 251 -18.72 5.77 12.91
N LEU A 252 -17.49 6.23 12.64
CA LEU A 252 -16.51 6.52 13.69
C LEU A 252 -16.82 7.76 14.53
N MET A 253 -17.72 8.62 14.06
CA MET A 253 -18.16 9.80 14.82
C MET A 253 -18.99 9.44 16.07
N GLN A 254 -19.54 8.25 16.11
CA GLN A 254 -20.42 7.76 17.20
C GLN A 254 -19.68 6.90 18.22
N LEU A 255 -18.34 6.80 18.13
CA LEU A 255 -17.55 6.06 19.10
C LEU A 255 -17.52 6.83 20.43
N ASP A 256 -18.08 6.21 21.46
CA ASP A 256 -18.23 6.79 22.81
C ASP A 256 -16.90 6.93 23.57
N SER A 257 -15.84 6.23 23.16
CA SER A 257 -14.55 6.29 23.83
C SER A 257 -13.43 6.78 22.90
N GLN A 258 -12.74 7.84 23.31
CA GLN A 258 -11.49 8.30 22.71
C GLN A 258 -10.27 7.80 23.50
N ASP A 259 -10.41 6.63 24.15
CA ASP A 259 -9.42 6.14 25.10
C ASP A 259 -8.24 5.44 24.44
N THR A 260 -8.39 5.05 23.17
CA THR A 260 -7.30 4.40 22.43
C THR A 260 -6.43 5.42 21.68
N LEU A 261 -5.17 5.09 21.51
CA LEU A 261 -4.25 5.92 20.70
C LEU A 261 -4.75 6.09 19.25
N MET A 262 -5.51 5.12 18.74
CA MET A 262 -6.12 5.16 17.40
C MET A 262 -7.24 6.19 17.30
N ASP A 263 -8.06 6.34 18.33
CA ASP A 263 -9.26 7.19 18.31
C ASP A 263 -9.02 8.59 18.88
N MET A 264 -7.91 8.77 19.59
CA MET A 264 -7.56 10.03 20.22
C MET A 264 -7.02 11.05 19.20
N PRO A 265 -7.69 12.19 18.95
CA PRO A 265 -7.20 13.22 18.03
C PRO A 265 -5.93 13.89 18.53
N SER A 266 -5.17 14.51 17.63
CA SER A 266 -4.05 15.35 18.02
C SER A 266 -4.54 16.64 18.69
N LYS A 267 -3.73 17.19 19.63
CA LYS A 267 -4.01 18.51 20.22
C LYS A 267 -3.36 19.57 19.32
N PRO A 268 -4.15 20.40 18.61
CA PRO A 268 -3.57 21.47 17.80
C PRO A 268 -2.96 22.55 18.70
N SER A 269 -1.97 23.28 18.16
CA SER A 269 -1.49 24.51 18.83
C SER A 269 -2.61 25.55 18.93
N LYS A 270 -2.47 26.52 19.84
CA LYS A 270 -3.46 27.60 20.01
C LYS A 270 -3.80 28.32 18.68
N ASP A 271 -2.76 28.55 17.86
CA ASP A 271 -2.97 29.22 16.57
C ASP A 271 -3.64 28.30 15.53
N ASN A 272 -3.31 27.04 15.52
CA ASN A 272 -4.01 26.08 14.64
C ASN A 272 -5.46 25.87 15.07
N LEU A 273 -5.74 25.89 16.38
CA LEU A 273 -7.12 25.83 16.87
C LEU A 273 -7.93 27.05 16.36
N LYS A 274 -7.39 28.27 16.45
CA LYS A 274 -8.03 29.48 15.89
C LYS A 274 -8.31 29.33 14.38
N ARG A 275 -7.39 28.74 13.63
CA ARG A 275 -7.57 28.50 12.19
C ARG A 275 -8.66 27.47 11.90
N ILE A 276 -8.70 26.38 12.70
CA ILE A 276 -9.77 25.40 12.62
C ILE A 276 -11.11 26.05 12.92
N ASP A 277 -11.22 26.81 14.02
CA ASP A 277 -12.43 27.54 14.39
C ASP A 277 -12.88 28.51 13.30
N TYR A 278 -11.93 29.18 12.64
CA TYR A 278 -12.23 30.07 11.52
C TYR A 278 -12.87 29.35 10.33
N LEU A 279 -12.35 28.16 9.98
CA LEU A 279 -12.93 27.32 8.92
C LEU A 279 -14.39 26.94 9.23
N PHE A 280 -14.68 26.57 10.48
CA PHE A 280 -16.02 26.15 10.88
C PHE A 280 -16.98 27.33 11.02
N LYS A 281 -16.58 28.44 11.66
CA LYS A 281 -17.41 29.63 11.83
C LYS A 281 -17.85 30.26 10.51
N ASN A 282 -16.97 30.21 9.50
CA ASN A 282 -17.26 30.77 8.18
C ASN A 282 -17.79 29.72 7.20
N ASN A 283 -17.96 28.47 7.62
CA ASN A 283 -18.39 27.34 6.81
C ASN A 283 -17.60 27.21 5.49
N ILE A 284 -16.27 27.32 5.57
CA ILE A 284 -15.36 27.22 4.42
C ILE A 284 -14.46 26.00 4.54
N TYR A 285 -13.92 25.54 3.42
CA TYR A 285 -13.08 24.36 3.33
C TYR A 285 -11.60 24.71 3.13
N ASP A 286 -11.29 25.88 2.62
CA ASP A 286 -9.93 26.38 2.41
C ASP A 286 -9.67 27.60 3.27
N LEU A 287 -8.55 27.60 3.98
CA LEU A 287 -8.14 28.71 4.81
C LEU A 287 -7.66 29.87 3.91
N PRO A 288 -8.27 31.08 4.00
CA PRO A 288 -7.80 32.24 3.28
C PRO A 288 -6.33 32.55 3.58
N ASN A 289 -5.65 33.17 2.61
CA ASN A 289 -4.21 33.43 2.73
C ASN A 289 -3.86 34.27 3.96
N GLU A 290 -4.72 35.24 4.31
CA GLU A 290 -4.55 36.15 5.43
C GLU A 290 -4.59 35.47 6.80
N GLN A 291 -5.23 34.28 6.86
CA GLN A 291 -5.34 33.45 8.07
C GLN A 291 -4.20 32.43 8.18
N ARG A 292 -3.40 32.27 7.13
CA ARG A 292 -2.23 31.38 7.14
C ARG A 292 -1.08 31.98 7.96
N PRO A 293 -0.13 31.16 8.43
CA PRO A 293 1.08 31.69 9.05
C PRO A 293 1.88 32.57 8.10
N PRO A 294 2.60 33.60 8.57
CA PRO A 294 3.37 34.52 7.71
C PRO A 294 4.34 33.82 6.74
N CYS A 295 4.94 32.68 7.16
CA CYS A 295 5.79 31.87 6.30
C CYS A 295 5.06 31.23 5.11
N HIS A 296 3.73 31.06 5.18
CA HIS A 296 2.89 30.51 4.13
C HIS A 296 2.01 31.54 3.42
N GLN A 297 2.11 32.81 3.80
CA GLN A 297 1.45 33.92 3.08
C GLN A 297 2.29 34.42 1.90
N LYS A 298 3.62 34.34 2.03
CA LYS A 298 4.57 34.81 1.02
C LYS A 298 4.98 33.67 0.10
N GLY A 299 4.62 33.75 -1.18
CA GLY A 299 5.08 32.86 -2.21
C GLY A 299 4.00 32.02 -2.87
N ASN A 300 4.29 31.52 -4.07
CA ASN A 300 3.45 30.59 -4.81
C ASN A 300 3.60 29.17 -4.20
N HIS A 301 2.89 28.90 -3.09
CA HIS A 301 2.83 27.56 -2.57
C HIS A 301 2.11 26.64 -3.54
N THR A 302 2.81 25.61 -3.99
CA THR A 302 2.30 24.59 -4.93
C THR A 302 1.12 23.81 -4.34
N TYR A 303 1.03 23.74 -3.00
CA TYR A 303 -0.02 23.02 -2.27
C TYR A 303 -1.07 24.00 -1.73
N LYS A 304 -2.07 24.31 -2.55
CA LYS A 304 -3.20 25.17 -2.14
C LYS A 304 -4.08 24.55 -1.05
N SER A 305 -4.03 23.22 -0.88
CA SER A 305 -4.92 22.47 0.01
C SER A 305 -4.44 22.34 1.46
N ILE A 306 -3.23 22.81 1.81
CA ILE A 306 -2.77 22.86 3.21
C ILE A 306 -3.68 23.78 4.02
N TYR A 307 -3.87 23.45 5.30
CA TYR A 307 -4.84 24.09 6.20
C TYR A 307 -6.31 23.90 5.80
N GLY A 308 -6.59 22.92 4.93
CA GLY A 308 -7.95 22.66 4.45
C GLY A 308 -8.74 21.72 5.35
N ARG A 309 -10.07 21.89 5.31
CA ARG A 309 -11.08 20.98 5.85
C ARG A 309 -11.49 19.99 4.77
N LEU A 310 -11.59 18.69 5.10
CA LEU A 310 -12.03 17.64 4.18
C LEU A 310 -13.48 17.88 3.74
N HIS A 311 -13.81 17.44 2.52
CA HIS A 311 -15.18 17.40 2.02
C HIS A 311 -15.80 16.04 2.34
N TRP A 312 -17.05 16.05 2.85
CA TRP A 312 -17.76 14.79 3.17
C TRP A 312 -18.01 13.94 1.95
N ASP A 313 -18.45 14.56 0.86
CA ASP A 313 -18.97 13.88 -0.33
C ASP A 313 -17.91 13.54 -1.37
N GLU A 314 -16.64 13.84 -1.08
CA GLU A 314 -15.50 13.55 -1.95
C GLU A 314 -14.57 12.52 -1.34
N PRO A 315 -13.77 11.78 -2.17
CA PRO A 315 -12.59 11.08 -1.68
C PRO A 315 -11.61 12.03 -1.02
N SER A 316 -10.95 11.60 0.05
CA SER A 316 -9.89 12.39 0.70
C SER A 316 -8.73 12.67 -0.24
N GLN A 317 -7.91 13.66 0.08
CA GLN A 317 -6.58 13.76 -0.52
C GLN A 317 -5.69 12.63 0.00
N THR A 318 -4.53 12.46 -0.64
CA THR A 318 -3.56 11.45 -0.21
C THR A 318 -3.26 11.57 1.28
N ILE A 319 -3.52 10.51 2.03
CA ILE A 319 -3.13 10.40 3.43
C ILE A 319 -1.61 10.19 3.48
N THR A 320 -0.93 11.06 4.23
CA THR A 320 0.52 11.03 4.44
C THR A 320 0.82 10.95 5.94
N SER A 321 2.07 10.78 6.31
CA SER A 321 2.51 10.79 7.71
C SER A 321 2.20 12.09 8.47
N GLY A 322 1.72 13.12 7.77
CA GLY A 322 1.32 14.42 8.34
C GLY A 322 -0.16 14.56 8.70
N PHE A 323 -0.99 13.54 8.64
CA PHE A 323 -2.45 13.65 8.79
C PHE A 323 -2.93 14.20 10.15
N TYR A 324 -2.10 14.16 11.17
CA TYR A 324 -2.38 14.80 12.46
C TYR A 324 -2.22 16.32 12.45
N SER A 325 -1.69 16.91 11.39
CA SER A 325 -1.38 18.33 11.31
C SER A 325 -2.06 18.99 10.11
N MET A 326 -2.86 20.04 10.36
CA MET A 326 -3.47 20.82 9.29
C MET A 326 -2.46 21.54 8.39
N CYS A 327 -1.22 21.74 8.88
CA CYS A 327 -0.15 22.37 8.11
C CYS A 327 0.43 21.47 7.00
N MET A 328 0.15 20.17 7.07
CA MET A 328 0.73 19.15 6.18
C MET A 328 -0.21 18.71 5.07
N GLY A 329 -1.45 19.23 5.07
CA GLY A 329 -2.45 18.86 4.06
C GLY A 329 -3.87 19.29 4.44
N ARG A 330 -4.84 18.79 3.70
CA ARG A 330 -6.27 18.93 3.97
C ARG A 330 -6.69 17.80 4.94
N TYR A 331 -6.40 18.00 6.23
CA TYR A 331 -6.61 16.97 7.25
C TYR A 331 -7.53 17.38 8.39
N VAL A 332 -8.15 18.57 8.30
CA VAL A 332 -9.21 18.95 9.24
C VAL A 332 -10.46 18.11 8.92
N HIS A 333 -11.03 17.49 9.96
CA HIS A 333 -12.21 16.64 9.83
C HIS A 333 -13.40 17.42 9.26
N PRO A 334 -14.25 16.82 8.43
CA PRO A 334 -15.35 17.54 7.75
C PRO A 334 -16.38 18.18 8.70
N GLN A 335 -16.60 17.62 9.89
CA GLN A 335 -17.65 18.03 10.80
C GLN A 335 -17.15 18.34 12.21
N LEU A 336 -16.02 17.79 12.63
CA LEU A 336 -15.48 18.01 13.97
C LEU A 336 -14.30 18.98 13.93
N PRO A 337 -14.20 19.95 14.88
CA PRO A 337 -13.15 20.99 14.83
C PRO A 337 -11.78 20.44 15.29
N ARG A 338 -11.28 19.44 14.61
CA ARG A 338 -10.02 18.77 14.85
C ARG A 338 -9.44 18.18 13.54
N THR A 339 -8.22 17.71 13.56
CA THR A 339 -7.66 16.90 12.48
C THR A 339 -8.12 15.44 12.60
N LEU A 340 -7.81 14.62 11.60
CA LEU A 340 -8.11 13.19 11.58
C LEU A 340 -7.49 12.47 12.77
N THR A 341 -8.16 11.42 13.25
CA THR A 341 -7.57 10.41 14.13
C THR A 341 -6.79 9.38 13.29
N ALA A 342 -6.01 8.51 13.96
CA ALA A 342 -5.32 7.41 13.28
C ALA A 342 -6.32 6.40 12.69
N HIS A 343 -7.42 6.14 13.40
CA HIS A 343 -8.46 5.23 12.95
C HIS A 343 -9.13 5.75 11.66
N GLU A 344 -9.50 7.02 11.63
CA GLU A 344 -10.05 7.66 10.43
C GLU A 344 -9.04 7.61 9.26
N ALA A 345 -7.77 7.89 9.52
CA ALA A 345 -6.72 7.81 8.52
C ALA A 345 -6.49 6.37 8.02
N ALA A 346 -6.52 5.36 8.90
CA ALA A 346 -6.42 3.96 8.54
C ALA A 346 -7.58 3.50 7.65
N ARG A 347 -8.83 3.90 7.99
CA ARG A 347 -10.01 3.66 7.16
C ARG A 347 -9.90 4.30 5.77
N LEU A 348 -9.38 5.53 5.68
CA LEU A 348 -9.12 6.22 4.41
C LEU A 348 -8.00 5.55 3.60
N GLN A 349 -7.06 4.86 4.26
CA GLN A 349 -6.05 3.98 3.66
C GLN A 349 -6.57 2.56 3.37
N PHE A 350 -7.85 2.32 3.59
CA PHE A 350 -8.51 1.03 3.35
C PHE A 350 -8.06 -0.11 4.28
N PHE A 351 -7.61 0.20 5.50
CA PHE A 351 -7.39 -0.82 6.53
C PHE A 351 -8.70 -1.13 7.28
N PRO A 352 -9.01 -2.42 7.51
CA PRO A 352 -10.18 -2.83 8.27
C PRO A 352 -9.97 -2.61 9.77
N ASP A 353 -11.07 -2.51 10.54
CA ASP A 353 -11.03 -2.27 11.99
C ASP A 353 -10.34 -3.39 12.78
N TYR A 354 -10.30 -4.60 12.24
CA TYR A 354 -9.58 -5.70 12.90
C TYR A 354 -8.06 -5.59 12.78
N PHE A 355 -7.54 -4.74 11.88
CA PHE A 355 -6.09 -4.62 11.70
C PHE A 355 -5.47 -3.88 12.88
N SER A 356 -4.60 -4.56 13.61
CA SER A 356 -3.98 -4.02 14.81
C SER A 356 -2.84 -3.06 14.47
N PHE A 357 -2.88 -1.87 15.04
CA PHE A 357 -1.75 -0.93 15.06
C PHE A 357 -1.16 -0.76 16.48
N ALA A 358 -1.49 -1.67 17.42
CA ALA A 358 -1.12 -1.56 18.83
C ALA A 358 0.40 -1.44 19.03
N GLU A 359 1.18 -2.17 18.24
CA GLU A 359 2.65 -2.14 18.33
C GLU A 359 3.31 -0.85 17.82
N ALA A 360 2.56 0.05 17.21
CA ALA A 360 3.08 1.38 16.84
C ALA A 360 3.42 2.25 18.07
N LYS A 361 2.72 2.07 19.20
CA LYS A 361 2.95 2.63 20.54
C LYS A 361 2.97 4.16 20.66
N THR A 362 3.15 4.91 19.58
CA THR A 362 3.18 6.39 19.60
C THR A 362 2.41 6.98 18.41
N ARG A 363 1.92 8.23 18.58
CA ARG A 363 1.27 8.95 17.49
C ARG A 363 2.18 9.16 16.28
N THR A 364 3.43 9.45 16.49
CA THR A 364 4.40 9.64 15.41
C THR A 364 4.59 8.36 14.61
N SER A 365 4.73 7.22 15.31
CA SER A 365 4.82 5.92 14.63
C SER A 365 3.54 5.57 13.88
N LEU A 366 2.36 5.76 14.49
CA LEU A 366 1.08 5.59 13.81
C LEU A 366 0.99 6.45 12.53
N ALA A 367 1.35 7.72 12.63
CA ALA A 367 1.31 8.63 11.50
C ALA A 367 2.24 8.17 10.37
N THR A 368 3.45 7.75 10.70
CA THR A 368 4.43 7.26 9.73
C THR A 368 3.96 5.96 9.09
N ILE A 369 3.55 4.99 9.89
CA ILE A 369 3.12 3.66 9.43
C ILE A 369 1.89 3.77 8.54
N ILE A 370 0.84 4.45 9.00
CA ILE A 370 -0.41 4.60 8.24
C ILE A 370 -0.19 5.43 6.97
N GLY A 371 0.55 6.56 7.07
CA GLY A 371 0.78 7.45 5.92
C GLY A 371 1.61 6.84 4.81
N ASN A 372 2.60 6.01 5.17
CA ASN A 372 3.47 5.31 4.21
C ASN A 372 2.85 4.03 3.66
N ALA A 373 1.81 3.52 4.29
CA ALA A 373 1.21 2.25 3.89
C ALA A 373 0.69 2.26 2.44
N VAL A 374 0.81 1.11 1.82
CA VAL A 374 0.09 0.79 0.59
C VAL A 374 -1.30 0.32 0.97
N PRO A 375 -2.39 0.92 0.44
CA PRO A 375 -3.74 0.47 0.72
C PRO A 375 -3.96 -1.01 0.35
N PRO A 376 -4.46 -1.86 1.26
CA PRO A 376 -4.67 -3.30 1.00
C PRO A 376 -5.55 -3.59 -0.22
N LYS A 377 -6.50 -2.72 -0.51
CA LYS A 377 -7.36 -2.84 -1.70
C LYS A 377 -6.57 -2.91 -3.00
N LEU A 378 -5.42 -2.25 -3.09
CA LEU A 378 -4.58 -2.27 -4.29
C LEU A 378 -4.06 -3.68 -4.57
N SER A 379 -3.36 -4.28 -3.61
CA SER A 379 -2.80 -5.63 -3.77
C SER A 379 -3.89 -6.69 -3.87
N PHE A 380 -5.04 -6.51 -3.18
CA PHE A 380 -6.22 -7.35 -3.38
C PHE A 380 -6.65 -7.36 -4.85
N VAL A 381 -6.88 -6.20 -5.46
CA VAL A 381 -7.34 -6.08 -6.85
C VAL A 381 -6.34 -6.70 -7.83
N LEU A 382 -5.05 -6.38 -7.66
CA LEU A 382 -4.01 -6.89 -8.56
C LEU A 382 -3.89 -8.41 -8.49
N VAL A 383 -3.75 -8.96 -7.27
CA VAL A 383 -3.51 -10.40 -7.10
C VAL A 383 -4.78 -11.21 -7.40
N HIS A 384 -5.94 -10.77 -6.94
CA HIS A 384 -7.19 -11.44 -7.28
C HIS A 384 -7.44 -11.44 -8.80
N GLY A 385 -7.15 -10.32 -9.49
CA GLY A 385 -7.23 -10.23 -10.95
C GLY A 385 -6.27 -11.19 -11.64
N ILE A 386 -5.00 -11.25 -11.22
CA ILE A 386 -4.01 -12.19 -11.76
C ILE A 386 -4.46 -13.64 -11.58
N LEU A 387 -4.89 -14.02 -10.37
CA LEU A 387 -5.32 -15.39 -10.07
C LEU A 387 -6.55 -15.80 -10.89
N ARG A 388 -7.46 -14.87 -11.18
CA ARG A 388 -8.60 -15.13 -12.09
C ARG A 388 -8.18 -15.34 -13.53
N LEU A 389 -7.22 -14.54 -14.03
CA LEU A 389 -6.70 -14.72 -15.40
C LEU A 389 -5.99 -16.08 -15.55
N LEU A 390 -5.26 -16.52 -14.52
CA LEU A 390 -4.65 -17.86 -14.48
C LEU A 390 -5.71 -18.98 -14.54
N ASN A 391 -6.79 -18.87 -13.77
CA ASN A 391 -7.85 -19.87 -13.75
C ASN A 391 -8.62 -19.97 -15.10
N ARG A 392 -8.65 -18.87 -15.88
CA ARG A 392 -9.21 -18.87 -17.24
C ARG A 392 -8.28 -19.43 -18.32
N GLY A 393 -7.04 -19.73 -17.97
CA GLY A 393 -6.02 -20.17 -18.94
C GLY A 393 -5.46 -19.05 -19.83
N GLU A 394 -5.78 -17.78 -19.50
CA GLU A 394 -5.36 -16.59 -20.25
C GLU A 394 -3.92 -16.14 -19.89
N CYS A 395 -3.35 -16.72 -18.83
CA CYS A 395 -1.96 -16.50 -18.36
C CYS A 395 -1.19 -17.84 -18.21
N LYS A 396 -1.20 -18.71 -19.23
CA LYS A 396 -0.37 -19.92 -19.24
C LYS A 396 0.97 -19.66 -19.89
#